data_4db4652671333b54c3354df550a3b51d
#
_entry.id   4db4652671333b54c3354df550a3b51d
#
_cell.length_a   1.000
_cell.length_b   1.000
_cell.length_c   1.000
_cell.angle_alpha   90.00
_cell.angle_beta   90.00
_cell.angle_gamma   90.00
#
_symmetry.space_group_name_H-M   'P 1'
#
loop_
_entity.id
_entity.type
_entity.pdbx_description
1 polymer ?
#
loop_
_entity_poly.entity_id
_entity_poly.type
_entity_poly.pdbx_seq_one_letter_code
_entity_poly.pdbx_strand_id
1 'polypeptide(L)'
;MEFQFSKRAESFQPNIFNILNEKRQALIESGKKIYNMSVGTPDFPPAQHVLDVVSEAAKNPEEYKYSLGDTGELLSAVEGWYQNRYGVTLQDDEILSLAGSQEGFAHVALTLCDPGDVVLVPNPGYPVFEAGPFLNDAKIAYYELDKTNHYAPALDKIPEELAKKAKMMVVSYPHN
;
A
#
# COMPACT_ATOMS: atom_id res chain seq x y z
N MET A 1 -34.67 -1.05 -9.06
CA MET A 1 -34.09 -2.02 -8.12
C MET A 1 -33.16 -1.21 -7.25
N GLU A 2 -33.44 -1.07 -5.95
CA GLU A 2 -32.53 -0.41 -5.01
C GLU A 2 -31.51 -1.43 -4.53
N PHE A 3 -30.22 -1.10 -4.68
CA PHE A 3 -29.12 -1.90 -4.13
C PHE A 3 -28.86 -1.49 -2.70
N GLN A 4 -28.84 -2.45 -1.81
CA GLN A 4 -28.46 -2.22 -0.43
C GLN A 4 -27.01 -2.64 -0.23
N PHE A 5 -26.19 -1.71 0.24
CA PHE A 5 -24.78 -2.00 0.56
C PHE A 5 -24.68 -2.83 1.85
N SER A 6 -23.57 -3.52 2.01
CA SER A 6 -23.25 -4.16 3.29
C SER A 6 -22.92 -3.11 4.34
N LYS A 7 -23.17 -3.41 5.62
CA LYS A 7 -22.79 -2.52 6.74
C LYS A 7 -21.32 -2.12 6.71
N ARG A 8 -20.45 -3.03 6.25
CA ARG A 8 -19.02 -2.78 6.10
C ARG A 8 -18.77 -1.73 5.01
N ALA A 9 -19.43 -1.85 3.86
CA ALA A 9 -19.31 -0.86 2.79
C ALA A 9 -19.85 0.52 3.20
N GLU A 10 -20.94 0.57 3.95
CA GLU A 10 -21.52 1.82 4.48
C GLU A 10 -20.63 2.53 5.50
N SER A 11 -19.78 1.78 6.21
CA SER A 11 -18.87 2.34 7.21
C SER A 11 -17.55 2.89 6.62
N PHE A 12 -17.26 2.62 5.34
CA PHE A 12 -16.11 3.23 4.67
C PHE A 12 -16.25 4.75 4.58
N GLN A 13 -15.24 5.44 5.08
CA GLN A 13 -15.16 6.89 4.92
C GLN A 13 -14.80 7.25 3.47
N PRO A 14 -15.32 8.36 2.94
CA PRO A 14 -14.90 8.85 1.63
C PRO A 14 -13.37 9.02 1.56
N ASN A 15 -12.81 8.64 0.42
CA ASN A 15 -11.37 8.79 0.20
C ASN A 15 -10.98 10.27 0.28
N ILE A 16 -10.03 10.59 1.16
CA ILE A 16 -9.54 11.96 1.39
C ILE A 16 -9.08 12.63 0.09
N PHE A 17 -8.49 11.88 -0.83
CA PHE A 17 -8.04 12.41 -2.11
C PHE A 17 -9.20 12.87 -3.01
N ASN A 18 -10.34 12.18 -2.96
CA ASN A 18 -11.54 12.61 -3.68
C ASN A 18 -12.06 13.94 -3.11
N ILE A 19 -12.15 14.05 -1.78
CA ILE A 19 -12.58 15.29 -1.10
C ILE A 19 -11.65 16.46 -1.45
N LEU A 20 -10.33 16.22 -1.44
CA LEU A 20 -9.34 17.24 -1.80
C LEU A 20 -9.45 17.64 -3.27
N ASN A 21 -9.70 16.68 -4.17
CA ASN A 21 -9.86 16.94 -5.59
C ASN A 21 -11.13 17.76 -5.89
N GLU A 22 -12.25 17.44 -5.25
CA GLU A 22 -13.48 18.23 -5.36
C GLU A 22 -13.28 19.66 -4.89
N LYS A 23 -12.65 19.86 -3.73
CA LYS A 23 -12.32 21.20 -3.22
C LYS A 23 -11.40 21.97 -4.15
N ARG A 24 -10.39 21.30 -4.71
CA ARG A 24 -9.48 21.88 -5.70
C ARG A 24 -10.24 22.35 -6.92
N GLN A 25 -11.10 21.51 -7.46
CA GLN A 25 -11.86 21.82 -8.66
C GLN A 25 -12.78 23.03 -8.44
N ALA A 26 -13.52 23.06 -7.33
CA ALA A 26 -14.39 24.19 -6.98
C ALA A 26 -13.60 25.51 -6.85
N LEU A 27 -12.37 25.45 -6.30
CA LEU A 27 -11.52 26.64 -6.20
C LEU A 27 -11.02 27.13 -7.57
N ILE A 28 -10.66 26.21 -8.48
CA ILE A 28 -10.26 26.55 -9.85
C ILE A 28 -11.43 27.20 -10.59
N GLU A 29 -12.63 26.63 -10.51
CA GLU A 29 -13.85 27.17 -11.12
C GLU A 29 -14.20 28.57 -10.57
N SER A 30 -13.84 28.87 -9.32
CA SER A 30 -13.97 30.20 -8.74
C SER A 30 -12.90 31.21 -9.19
N GLY A 31 -12.03 30.82 -10.13
CA GLY A 31 -10.96 31.64 -10.69
C GLY A 31 -9.69 31.73 -9.85
N LYS A 32 -9.54 30.89 -8.80
CA LYS A 32 -8.32 30.87 -7.98
C LYS A 32 -7.22 30.07 -8.63
N LYS A 33 -5.98 30.57 -8.56
CA LYS A 33 -4.79 29.82 -8.92
C LYS A 33 -4.45 28.84 -7.79
N ILE A 34 -4.45 27.54 -8.10
CA ILE A 34 -4.17 26.48 -7.13
C ILE A 34 -2.87 25.75 -7.50
N TYR A 35 -2.03 25.55 -6.49
CA TYR A 35 -0.87 24.67 -6.55
C TYR A 35 -1.23 23.36 -5.85
N ASN A 36 -1.31 22.28 -6.62
CA ASN A 36 -1.66 20.96 -6.09
C ASN A 36 -0.41 20.28 -5.51
N MET A 37 -0.39 20.09 -4.20
CA MET A 37 0.67 19.37 -3.48
C MET A 37 0.11 18.16 -2.71
N SER A 38 -1.10 17.71 -3.06
CA SER A 38 -1.79 16.64 -2.35
C SER A 38 -1.41 15.22 -2.81
N VAL A 39 -0.87 15.10 -4.02
CA VAL A 39 -0.51 13.80 -4.61
C VAL A 39 0.91 13.88 -5.14
N GLY A 40 1.77 12.98 -4.66
CA GLY A 40 3.17 12.87 -5.10
C GLY A 40 3.30 12.02 -6.36
N THR A 41 2.61 12.40 -7.44
CA THR A 41 2.77 11.72 -8.73
C THR A 41 4.16 12.06 -9.32
N PRO A 42 4.97 11.06 -9.73
CA PRO A 42 6.22 11.30 -10.41
C PRO A 42 6.02 12.18 -11.65
N ASP A 43 6.83 13.21 -11.78
CA ASP A 43 6.81 14.16 -12.91
C ASP A 43 7.93 13.91 -13.92
N PHE A 44 8.86 13.02 -13.60
CA PHE A 44 9.89 12.56 -14.54
C PHE A 44 9.41 11.31 -15.29
N PRO A 45 9.60 11.25 -16.61
CA PRO A 45 9.29 10.03 -17.37
C PRO A 45 10.24 8.89 -16.99
N PRO A 46 9.84 7.63 -17.21
CA PRO A 46 10.77 6.50 -17.13
C PRO A 46 11.98 6.71 -18.06
N ALA A 47 13.11 6.06 -17.72
CA ALA A 47 14.29 6.11 -18.57
C ALA A 47 13.98 5.54 -19.96
N GLN A 48 14.63 6.10 -21.02
CA GLN A 48 14.31 5.76 -22.41
C GLN A 48 14.39 4.26 -22.69
N HIS A 49 15.40 3.56 -22.16
CA HIS A 49 15.54 2.12 -22.37
C HIS A 49 14.35 1.32 -21.81
N VAL A 50 13.70 1.78 -20.73
CA VAL A 50 12.49 1.14 -20.19
C VAL A 50 11.32 1.33 -21.15
N LEU A 51 11.16 2.55 -21.68
CA LEU A 51 10.11 2.85 -22.66
C LEU A 51 10.29 2.04 -23.94
N ASP A 52 11.52 1.87 -24.41
CA ASP A 52 11.85 1.10 -25.62
C ASP A 52 11.48 -0.38 -25.43
N VAL A 53 11.87 -1.00 -24.30
CA VAL A 53 11.53 -2.40 -24.00
C VAL A 53 10.01 -2.61 -23.92
N VAL A 54 9.29 -1.74 -23.22
CA VAL A 54 7.82 -1.83 -23.13
C VAL A 54 7.17 -1.67 -24.50
N SER A 55 7.67 -0.72 -25.33
CA SER A 55 7.15 -0.51 -26.67
C SER A 55 7.38 -1.69 -27.60
N GLU A 56 8.52 -2.36 -27.51
CA GLU A 56 8.79 -3.57 -28.30
C GLU A 56 7.96 -4.78 -27.80
N ALA A 57 7.88 -5.00 -26.50
CA ALA A 57 7.04 -6.04 -25.91
C ALA A 57 5.57 -5.89 -26.35
N ALA A 58 5.05 -4.66 -26.33
CA ALA A 58 3.68 -4.38 -26.77
C ALA A 58 3.37 -4.74 -28.24
N LYS A 59 4.36 -4.92 -29.09
CA LYS A 59 4.19 -5.34 -30.48
C LYS A 59 4.19 -6.87 -30.64
N ASN A 60 4.64 -7.59 -29.61
CA ASN A 60 4.73 -9.04 -29.65
C ASN A 60 3.41 -9.67 -29.21
N PRO A 61 2.65 -10.39 -30.08
CA PRO A 61 1.40 -11.02 -29.70
C PRO A 61 1.55 -12.07 -28.58
N GLU A 62 2.74 -12.64 -28.39
CA GLU A 62 3.00 -13.63 -27.35
C GLU A 62 2.96 -13.04 -25.93
N GLU A 63 3.18 -11.75 -25.78
CA GLU A 63 3.12 -11.04 -24.50
C GLU A 63 1.68 -10.82 -24.00
N TYR A 64 0.68 -11.07 -24.84
CA TYR A 64 -0.74 -10.91 -24.47
C TYR A 64 -1.38 -12.22 -23.98
N LYS A 65 -0.56 -13.19 -23.59
CA LYS A 65 -1.02 -14.44 -23.03
C LYS A 65 -1.46 -14.28 -21.58
N TYR A 66 -2.36 -15.16 -21.19
CA TYR A 66 -2.79 -15.26 -19.80
C TYR A 66 -1.61 -15.72 -18.93
N SER A 67 -1.27 -14.92 -17.90
CA SER A 67 -0.22 -15.26 -16.94
C SER A 67 -0.84 -15.87 -15.69
N LEU A 68 -0.32 -17.01 -15.25
CA LEU A 68 -0.73 -17.68 -14.01
C LEU A 68 0.19 -17.36 -12.83
N GLY A 69 1.28 -16.64 -13.06
CA GLY A 69 2.26 -16.28 -12.05
C GLY A 69 3.36 -15.39 -12.63
N ASP A 70 4.34 -15.07 -11.81
CA ASP A 70 5.50 -14.30 -12.22
C ASP A 70 6.39 -15.06 -13.19
N THR A 71 7.00 -14.37 -14.15
CA THR A 71 7.94 -15.00 -15.09
C THR A 71 9.27 -15.27 -14.39
N GLY A 72 9.96 -16.35 -14.78
CA GLY A 72 11.29 -16.65 -14.24
C GLY A 72 12.31 -15.52 -14.48
N GLU A 73 12.16 -14.76 -15.57
CA GLU A 73 12.99 -13.60 -15.87
C GLU A 73 12.78 -12.47 -14.84
N LEU A 74 11.53 -12.22 -14.45
CA LEU A 74 11.21 -11.22 -13.43
C LEU A 74 11.75 -11.66 -12.05
N LEU A 75 11.50 -12.92 -11.67
CA LEU A 75 11.98 -13.47 -10.40
C LEU A 75 13.51 -13.35 -10.29
N SER A 76 14.24 -13.82 -11.31
CA SER A 76 15.70 -13.73 -11.36
C SER A 76 16.22 -12.27 -11.33
N ALA A 77 15.50 -11.33 -11.96
CA ALA A 77 15.86 -9.92 -11.91
C ALA A 77 15.68 -9.34 -10.50
N VAL A 78 14.60 -9.69 -9.81
CA VAL A 78 14.33 -9.26 -8.42
C VAL A 78 15.36 -9.85 -7.46
N GLU A 79 15.64 -11.15 -7.54
CA GLU A 79 16.67 -11.84 -6.75
C GLU A 79 18.04 -11.19 -6.92
N GLY A 80 18.46 -10.97 -8.16
CA GLY A 80 19.74 -10.34 -8.47
C GLY A 80 19.79 -8.90 -7.92
N TRP A 81 18.71 -8.16 -7.99
CA TRP A 81 18.66 -6.80 -7.44
C TRP A 81 18.76 -6.79 -5.91
N TYR A 82 18.04 -7.68 -5.21
CA TYR A 82 18.08 -7.80 -3.75
C TYR A 82 19.47 -8.25 -3.28
N GLN A 83 20.06 -9.24 -3.96
CA GLN A 83 21.42 -9.69 -3.66
C GLN A 83 22.44 -8.57 -3.83
N ASN A 84 22.38 -7.84 -4.94
CA ASN A 84 23.37 -6.80 -5.24
C ASN A 84 23.19 -5.55 -4.34
N ARG A 85 21.94 -5.17 -4.04
CA ARG A 85 21.64 -3.94 -3.30
C ARG A 85 21.69 -4.10 -1.80
N TYR A 86 21.27 -5.25 -1.29
CA TYR A 86 21.07 -5.48 0.14
C TYR A 86 21.86 -6.69 0.69
N GLY A 87 22.47 -7.50 -0.15
CA GLY A 87 23.10 -8.76 0.27
C GLY A 87 22.10 -9.82 0.72
N VAL A 88 20.85 -9.70 0.29
CA VAL A 88 19.76 -10.64 0.64
C VAL A 88 19.56 -11.61 -0.51
N THR A 89 19.64 -12.91 -0.21
CA THR A 89 19.31 -13.98 -1.14
C THR A 89 17.84 -14.34 -0.97
N LEU A 90 17.07 -14.26 -2.04
CA LEU A 90 15.66 -14.67 -2.09
C LEU A 90 15.52 -15.96 -2.90
N GLN A 91 14.44 -16.69 -2.64
CA GLN A 91 14.00 -17.84 -3.43
C GLN A 91 12.74 -17.44 -4.22
N ASP A 92 12.42 -18.15 -5.29
CA ASP A 92 11.26 -17.87 -6.15
C ASP A 92 9.93 -17.79 -5.36
N ASP A 93 9.76 -18.61 -4.33
CA ASP A 93 8.56 -18.68 -3.48
C ASP A 93 8.50 -17.59 -2.39
N GLU A 94 9.53 -16.76 -2.30
CA GLU A 94 9.58 -15.59 -1.41
C GLU A 94 9.25 -14.28 -2.16
N ILE A 95 8.89 -14.37 -3.44
CA ILE A 95 8.60 -13.22 -4.31
C ILE A 95 7.17 -13.33 -4.84
N LEU A 96 6.43 -12.24 -4.74
CA LEU A 96 5.08 -12.12 -5.29
C LEU A 96 4.89 -10.74 -5.89
N SER A 97 4.56 -10.68 -7.19
CA SER A 97 4.19 -9.42 -7.85
C SER A 97 2.80 -8.95 -7.44
N LEU A 98 2.67 -7.65 -7.28
CA LEU A 98 1.43 -6.99 -6.91
C LEU A 98 1.08 -5.90 -7.92
N ALA A 99 -0.20 -5.64 -8.13
CA ALA A 99 -0.69 -4.48 -8.87
C ALA A 99 -0.59 -3.19 -8.03
N GLY A 100 0.63 -2.91 -7.54
CA GLY A 100 0.94 -1.86 -6.59
C GLY A 100 0.91 -2.33 -5.14
N SER A 101 1.74 -1.73 -4.28
CA SER A 101 1.90 -2.13 -2.88
C SER A 101 0.62 -2.03 -2.05
N GLN A 102 -0.35 -1.20 -2.44
CA GLN A 102 -1.64 -1.10 -1.74
C GLN A 102 -2.43 -2.42 -1.79
N GLU A 103 -2.33 -3.18 -2.87
CA GLU A 103 -2.92 -4.51 -2.97
C GLU A 103 -2.36 -5.45 -1.88
N GLY A 104 -1.05 -5.45 -1.70
CA GLY A 104 -0.41 -6.23 -0.65
C GLY A 104 -0.90 -5.85 0.75
N PHE A 105 -0.97 -4.56 1.06
CA PHE A 105 -1.50 -4.10 2.35
C PHE A 105 -2.97 -4.48 2.57
N ALA A 106 -3.79 -4.45 1.52
CA ALA A 106 -5.18 -4.85 1.62
C ALA A 106 -5.33 -6.37 1.85
N HIS A 107 -4.48 -7.19 1.24
CA HIS A 107 -4.62 -8.63 1.24
C HIS A 107 -3.79 -9.35 2.32
N VAL A 108 -2.70 -8.77 2.81
CA VAL A 108 -1.85 -9.44 3.81
C VAL A 108 -2.60 -9.79 5.09
N ALA A 109 -3.52 -8.95 5.53
CA ALA A 109 -4.35 -9.23 6.68
C ALA A 109 -5.32 -10.40 6.44
N LEU A 110 -5.86 -10.55 5.22
CA LEU A 110 -6.70 -11.69 4.85
C LEU A 110 -5.92 -13.02 4.87
N THR A 111 -4.61 -12.95 4.65
CA THR A 111 -3.75 -14.14 4.64
C THR A 111 -3.28 -14.53 6.04
N LEU A 112 -3.02 -13.54 6.90
CA LEU A 112 -2.33 -13.75 8.18
C LEU A 112 -3.24 -13.65 9.41
N CYS A 113 -4.41 -13.01 9.30
CA CYS A 113 -5.28 -12.71 10.43
C CYS A 113 -6.67 -13.34 10.27
N ASP A 114 -7.21 -13.84 11.37
CA ASP A 114 -8.61 -14.20 11.49
C ASP A 114 -9.45 -13.02 12.01
N PRO A 115 -10.79 -13.02 11.81
CA PRO A 115 -11.67 -12.03 12.41
C PRO A 115 -11.49 -11.93 13.92
N GLY A 116 -11.22 -10.73 14.40
CA GLY A 116 -10.99 -10.43 15.81
C GLY A 116 -9.53 -10.47 16.26
N ASP A 117 -8.60 -10.94 15.42
CA ASP A 117 -7.15 -10.79 15.66
C ASP A 117 -6.76 -9.30 15.73
N VAL A 118 -5.70 -9.01 16.46
CA VAL A 118 -5.25 -7.62 16.66
C VAL A 118 -4.13 -7.28 15.67
N VAL A 119 -4.29 -6.14 14.99
CA VAL A 119 -3.28 -5.56 14.12
C VAL A 119 -2.86 -4.19 14.65
N LEU A 120 -1.57 -4.00 14.87
CA LEU A 120 -0.99 -2.71 15.25
C LEU A 120 -0.74 -1.85 14.02
N VAL A 121 -1.26 -0.62 14.03
CA VAL A 121 -1.19 0.32 12.91
C VAL A 121 -0.65 1.66 13.42
N PRO A 122 0.23 2.34 12.66
CA PRO A 122 0.75 3.64 13.08
C PRO A 122 -0.33 4.73 13.06
N ASN A 123 -0.27 5.65 14.03
CA ASN A 123 -1.09 6.85 14.09
C ASN A 123 -0.20 8.10 14.28
N PRO A 124 -0.20 9.06 13.33
CA PRO A 124 -0.88 9.03 12.04
C PRO A 124 -0.34 7.94 11.11
N GLY A 125 -1.16 7.50 10.15
CA GLY A 125 -0.80 6.46 9.19
C GLY A 125 -1.48 6.67 7.83
N TYR A 126 -0.97 5.98 6.81
CA TYR A 126 -1.60 6.00 5.49
C TYR A 126 -2.87 5.14 5.50
N PRO A 127 -3.98 5.59 4.90
CA PRO A 127 -5.28 4.91 5.03
C PRO A 127 -5.29 3.42 4.65
N VAL A 128 -4.45 2.99 3.72
CA VAL A 128 -4.37 1.59 3.30
C VAL A 128 -3.90 0.65 4.41
N PHE A 129 -3.16 1.16 5.42
CA PHE A 129 -2.68 0.34 6.53
C PHE A 129 -3.82 -0.23 7.39
N GLU A 130 -4.95 0.45 7.39
CA GLU A 130 -6.18 0.04 8.09
C GLU A 130 -7.10 -0.79 7.19
N ALA A 131 -7.03 -0.60 5.87
CA ALA A 131 -8.00 -1.19 4.94
C ALA A 131 -8.03 -2.72 5.00
N GLY A 132 -6.87 -3.38 4.99
CA GLY A 132 -6.79 -4.83 5.06
C GLY A 132 -7.36 -5.39 6.37
N PRO A 133 -6.87 -4.94 7.55
CA PRO A 133 -7.43 -5.32 8.84
C PRO A 133 -8.95 -5.07 8.95
N PHE A 134 -9.41 -3.90 8.49
CA PHE A 134 -10.84 -3.56 8.49
C PHE A 134 -11.67 -4.52 7.62
N LEU A 135 -11.21 -4.84 6.41
CA LEU A 135 -11.91 -5.76 5.51
C LEU A 135 -12.00 -7.18 6.06
N ASN A 136 -11.04 -7.57 6.88
CA ASN A 136 -10.97 -8.90 7.51
C ASN A 136 -11.62 -8.98 8.90
N ASP A 137 -12.33 -7.94 9.35
CA ASP A 137 -12.89 -7.85 10.70
C ASP A 137 -11.84 -8.02 11.83
N ALA A 138 -10.57 -7.73 11.54
CA ALA A 138 -9.52 -7.65 12.55
C ALA A 138 -9.67 -6.37 13.38
N LYS A 139 -9.19 -6.42 14.61
CA LYS A 139 -9.20 -5.29 15.55
C LYS A 139 -7.97 -4.43 15.29
N ILE A 140 -8.19 -3.19 14.90
CA ILE A 140 -7.13 -2.21 14.73
C ILE A 140 -6.78 -1.62 16.10
N ALA A 141 -5.51 -1.66 16.46
CA ALA A 141 -4.95 -0.98 17.61
C ALA A 141 -3.83 -0.05 17.15
N TYR A 142 -3.86 1.19 17.63
CA TYR A 142 -2.89 2.18 17.18
C TYR A 142 -1.67 2.24 18.09
N TYR A 143 -0.51 2.47 17.49
CA TYR A 143 0.66 2.96 18.18
C TYR A 143 1.00 4.36 17.66
N GLU A 144 1.29 5.26 18.60
CA GLU A 144 1.44 6.67 18.28
C GLU A 144 2.84 6.98 17.72
N LEU A 145 2.84 7.83 16.68
CA LEU A 145 4.03 8.47 16.14
C LEU A 145 3.96 9.96 16.47
N ASP A 146 4.78 10.41 17.36
CA ASP A 146 4.76 11.79 17.81
C ASP A 146 6.11 12.51 17.68
N LYS A 147 6.05 13.84 17.78
CA LYS A 147 7.23 14.71 17.65
C LYS A 147 8.26 14.47 18.77
N THR A 148 7.83 14.01 19.94
CA THR A 148 8.73 13.82 21.08
C THR A 148 9.69 12.67 20.87
N ASN A 149 9.29 11.70 20.03
CA ASN A 149 10.11 10.54 19.64
C ASN A 149 10.55 10.62 18.17
N HIS A 150 10.62 11.82 17.59
CA HIS A 150 11.00 12.00 16.18
C HIS A 150 10.19 11.14 15.20
N TYR A 151 8.93 10.88 15.53
CA TYR A 151 8.02 10.01 14.80
C TYR A 151 8.52 8.55 14.64
N ALA A 152 9.46 8.13 15.48
CA ALA A 152 9.81 6.72 15.59
C ALA A 152 8.75 5.97 16.42
N PRO A 153 8.51 4.67 16.17
CA PRO A 153 7.58 3.91 17.00
C PRO A 153 8.12 3.77 18.42
N ALA A 154 7.35 4.24 19.39
CA ALA A 154 7.66 4.06 20.80
C ALA A 154 7.20 2.67 21.25
N LEU A 155 7.96 1.63 20.88
CA LEU A 155 7.60 0.23 21.13
C LEU A 155 7.42 -0.08 22.62
N ASP A 156 8.17 0.61 23.48
CA ASP A 156 8.09 0.52 24.94
C ASP A 156 6.80 1.07 25.53
N LYS A 157 6.07 1.90 24.77
CA LYS A 157 4.76 2.43 25.16
C LYS A 157 3.59 1.53 24.76
N ILE A 158 3.83 0.52 23.93
CA ILE A 158 2.80 -0.45 23.57
C ILE A 158 2.55 -1.34 24.79
N PRO A 159 1.30 -1.41 25.33
CA PRO A 159 1.03 -2.27 26.47
C PRO A 159 1.41 -3.73 26.17
N GLU A 160 2.10 -4.37 27.11
CA GLU A 160 2.60 -5.74 26.94
C GLU A 160 1.50 -6.73 26.54
N GLU A 161 0.32 -6.62 27.17
CA GLU A 161 -0.85 -7.44 26.84
C GLU A 161 -1.37 -7.21 25.43
N LEU A 162 -1.23 -5.99 24.91
CA LEU A 162 -1.58 -5.67 23.53
C LEU A 162 -0.54 -6.24 22.57
N ALA A 163 0.75 -6.06 22.85
CA ALA A 163 1.83 -6.60 22.06
C ALA A 163 1.76 -8.13 21.94
N LYS A 164 1.44 -8.84 23.04
CA LYS A 164 1.28 -10.30 23.04
C LYS A 164 0.07 -10.78 22.21
N LYS A 165 -0.98 -9.97 22.10
CA LYS A 165 -2.19 -10.28 21.32
C LYS A 165 -2.07 -9.87 19.86
N ALA A 166 -1.13 -9.00 19.53
CA ALA A 166 -0.96 -8.52 18.17
C ALA A 166 -0.48 -9.65 17.27
N LYS A 167 -1.26 -9.92 16.23
CA LYS A 167 -0.91 -10.89 15.18
C LYS A 167 0.04 -10.28 14.14
N MET A 168 -0.13 -8.99 13.88
CA MET A 168 0.62 -8.25 12.89
C MET A 168 0.86 -6.81 13.35
N MET A 169 1.97 -6.23 12.94
CA MET A 169 2.28 -4.81 13.10
C MET A 169 2.70 -4.23 11.75
N VAL A 170 2.06 -3.14 11.34
CA VAL A 170 2.42 -2.39 10.15
C VAL A 170 3.45 -1.33 10.52
N VAL A 171 4.57 -1.30 9.80
CA VAL A 171 5.61 -0.26 9.93
C VAL A 171 5.93 0.33 8.56
N SER A 172 6.17 1.65 8.51
CA SER A 172 6.47 2.36 7.27
C SER A 172 7.61 3.35 7.52
N TYR A 173 8.77 3.10 6.91
CA TYR A 173 9.95 3.96 7.03
C TYR A 173 10.70 4.06 5.71
N PRO A 174 10.89 5.29 5.19
CA PRO A 174 10.33 6.56 5.68
C PRO A 174 8.81 6.49 5.81
N HIS A 175 8.25 7.21 6.82
CA HIS A 175 6.81 7.19 7.05
C HIS A 175 6.06 7.87 5.90
N ASN A 176 5.01 7.20 5.42
CA ASN A 176 4.16 7.73 4.35
C ASN A 176 3.09 8.67 4.91
#